data_2eea173ea2e4e4adcd4a99ff1cfb12ea
#
_entry.id   2eea173ea2e4e4adcd4a99ff1cfb12ea
#
_cell.length_a   1.000
_cell.length_b   1.000
_cell.length_c   1.000
_cell.angle_alpha   90.00
_cell.angle_beta   90.00
_cell.angle_gamma   90.00
#
_symmetry.space_group_name_H-M   'P 1'
#
loop_
_entity.id
_entity.type
_entity.pdbx_description
1 polymer ?
#
loop_
_entity_poly.entity_id
_entity_poly.type
_entity_poly.pdbx_seq_one_letter_code
_entity_poly.pdbx_strand_id
1 'polypeptide(L)'
;MFAIQKAYLDGSLGKGKWSNNIIAGLVVGVVALPLAMAFAIASGVTPQAGIYTAIIAGIFVSLFGGSPVQIAGPTGAFIVLLSSIVVNYGFEGLQIATMMAGIILVLMSVAKLGTVIRFIPTPVIMGFTAGIGVTIWVGQWPYFFGFPPLPYMAHFHEKLWAMIQSLPYSDLPTLGIALLSLSLLLVLPKIPYINKVPAPIVAMIVATVIQAIYQFPTVLTIGSAFGGIPQGLPEFSIPKLSFDKILSLIGPAFTIAMLGAIESLLSAVVADGMSGTKHESNTELFGQGLANIFAPLFGGIASTGAIARTATNIRQGGNSPVAGIVHAITLGAILLFLAPYAVYIPLASMAAILFVVAYNMSDVPRFIRMLILSPRPDQIILLLTFFLTIFTDLVVAVNVGVVLAVLQFMRKMVNTIDVHEASSAELSAQIRHEITIHPEIMVYTVEGPLFFGAISAFDRALNSIHKDPKYLIIRFVKVPFVDLTGLRILRGIIEELQKRGIEVLLSDVSYDIRREMYKSDFLDILGRHHMYRQFESALHKAEHDLALKEAREV
;
A
#
# COMPACT_ATOMS: atom_id res chain seq x y z
N MET A 1 -6.69 3.25 -19.65
CA MET A 1 -8.10 3.35 -20.10
C MET A 1 -8.98 3.36 -18.86
N PHE A 2 -9.90 4.29 -18.72
CA PHE A 2 -10.79 4.38 -17.57
C PHE A 2 -11.76 3.19 -17.51
N ALA A 3 -12.08 2.73 -16.27
CA ALA A 3 -12.95 1.57 -16.08
C ALA A 3 -14.34 1.77 -16.70
N ILE A 4 -14.89 3.00 -16.68
CA ILE A 4 -16.18 3.30 -17.30
C ILE A 4 -16.14 3.16 -18.83
N GLN A 5 -15.04 3.58 -19.48
CA GLN A 5 -14.84 3.43 -20.91
C GLN A 5 -14.72 1.95 -21.29
N LYS A 6 -13.95 1.18 -20.48
CA LYS A 6 -13.84 -0.26 -20.65
C LYS A 6 -15.20 -0.94 -20.49
N ALA A 7 -15.97 -0.57 -19.47
CA ALA A 7 -17.30 -1.11 -19.23
C ALA A 7 -18.28 -0.81 -20.39
N TYR A 8 -18.13 0.36 -21.04
CA TYR A 8 -18.89 0.69 -22.24
C TYR A 8 -18.50 -0.21 -23.43
N LEU A 9 -17.22 -0.36 -23.70
CA LEU A 9 -16.70 -1.16 -24.81
C LEU A 9 -16.99 -2.67 -24.65
N ASP A 10 -16.86 -3.19 -23.43
CA ASP A 10 -17.11 -4.61 -23.10
C ASP A 10 -18.63 -4.94 -23.02
N GLY A 11 -19.51 -3.95 -23.25
CA GLY A 11 -20.96 -4.13 -23.19
C GLY A 11 -21.51 -4.43 -21.80
N SER A 12 -20.73 -4.22 -20.74
CA SER A 12 -21.18 -4.39 -19.35
C SER A 12 -22.15 -3.29 -18.90
N LEU A 13 -22.23 -2.19 -19.65
CA LEU A 13 -23.27 -1.15 -19.51
C LEU A 13 -24.53 -1.46 -20.35
N GLY A 14 -24.65 -2.65 -20.95
CA GLY A 14 -25.80 -3.02 -21.79
C GLY A 14 -27.10 -3.19 -21.00
N LYS A 15 -28.25 -3.07 -21.72
CA LYS A 15 -29.59 -3.27 -21.16
C LYS A 15 -29.69 -4.65 -20.47
N GLY A 16 -30.15 -4.68 -19.22
CA GLY A 16 -30.31 -5.90 -18.41
C GLY A 16 -29.22 -6.14 -17.34
N LYS A 17 -28.07 -5.46 -17.41
CA LYS A 17 -27.00 -5.56 -16.40
C LYS A 17 -27.05 -4.45 -15.33
N TRP A 18 -27.94 -3.48 -15.47
CA TRP A 18 -28.05 -2.33 -14.58
C TRP A 18 -28.65 -2.66 -13.22
N SER A 19 -29.62 -3.59 -13.16
CA SER A 19 -30.34 -3.92 -11.92
C SER A 19 -29.39 -4.32 -10.79
N ASN A 20 -28.43 -5.20 -11.07
CA ASN A 20 -27.47 -5.66 -10.06
C ASN A 20 -26.58 -4.51 -9.58
N ASN A 21 -26.12 -3.64 -10.48
CA ASN A 21 -25.30 -2.49 -10.13
C ASN A 21 -26.08 -1.44 -9.34
N ILE A 22 -27.36 -1.23 -9.67
CA ILE A 22 -28.26 -0.33 -8.90
C ILE A 22 -28.47 -0.89 -7.49
N ILE A 23 -28.82 -2.17 -7.38
CA ILE A 23 -29.03 -2.80 -6.06
C ILE A 23 -27.73 -2.77 -5.24
N ALA A 24 -26.61 -3.15 -5.85
CA ALA A 24 -25.31 -3.12 -5.18
C ALA A 24 -24.95 -1.69 -4.71
N GLY A 25 -25.12 -0.70 -5.58
CA GLY A 25 -24.86 0.70 -5.26
C GLY A 25 -25.76 1.24 -4.13
N LEU A 26 -27.05 0.92 -4.14
CA LEU A 26 -27.99 1.26 -3.07
C LEU A 26 -27.55 0.64 -1.73
N VAL A 27 -27.29 -0.66 -1.71
CA VAL A 27 -26.86 -1.36 -0.49
C VAL A 27 -25.54 -0.79 0.03
N VAL A 28 -24.56 -0.58 -0.84
CA VAL A 28 -23.27 -0.01 -0.44
C VAL A 28 -23.40 1.44 0.03
N GLY A 29 -24.27 2.25 -0.60
CA GLY A 29 -24.55 3.63 -0.17
C GLY A 29 -25.10 3.68 1.24
N VAL A 30 -26.07 2.82 1.53
CA VAL A 30 -26.67 2.69 2.87
C VAL A 30 -25.65 2.22 3.90
N VAL A 31 -24.80 1.20 3.58
CA VAL A 31 -23.72 0.70 4.46
C VAL A 31 -22.63 1.76 4.70
N ALA A 32 -22.35 2.56 3.69
CA ALA A 32 -21.28 3.55 3.77
C ALA A 32 -21.61 4.73 4.69
N LEU A 33 -22.89 5.04 4.89
CA LEU A 33 -23.32 6.19 5.67
C LEU A 33 -22.77 6.20 7.11
N PRO A 34 -23.02 5.19 7.96
CA PRO A 34 -22.51 5.20 9.33
C PRO A 34 -20.98 5.18 9.37
N LEU A 35 -20.35 4.46 8.46
CA LEU A 35 -18.88 4.38 8.38
C LEU A 35 -18.27 5.72 7.98
N ALA A 36 -18.84 6.42 7.00
CA ALA A 36 -18.34 7.70 6.55
C ALA A 36 -18.43 8.76 7.65
N MET A 37 -19.55 8.82 8.38
CA MET A 37 -19.71 9.69 9.53
C MET A 37 -18.74 9.35 10.66
N ALA A 38 -18.64 8.07 11.02
CA ALA A 38 -17.76 7.62 12.10
C ALA A 38 -16.29 7.92 11.82
N PHE A 39 -15.83 7.73 10.58
CA PHE A 39 -14.45 8.06 10.20
C PHE A 39 -14.17 9.57 10.22
N ALA A 40 -15.12 10.40 9.82
CA ALA A 40 -14.99 11.84 9.92
C ALA A 40 -14.90 12.31 11.38
N ILE A 41 -15.82 11.85 12.23
CA ILE A 41 -15.82 12.18 13.67
C ILE A 41 -14.53 11.73 14.33
N ALA A 42 -14.08 10.52 14.07
CA ALA A 42 -12.82 9.99 14.60
C ALA A 42 -11.58 10.74 14.07
N SER A 43 -11.68 11.36 12.90
CA SER A 43 -10.64 12.24 12.35
C SER A 43 -10.69 13.67 12.91
N GLY A 44 -11.61 13.97 13.83
CA GLY A 44 -11.75 15.29 14.46
C GLY A 44 -12.49 16.30 13.59
N VAL A 45 -13.28 15.88 12.61
CA VAL A 45 -14.07 16.75 11.74
C VAL A 45 -15.56 16.43 11.84
N THR A 46 -16.39 17.26 11.24
CA THR A 46 -17.83 17.09 11.28
C THR A 46 -18.29 15.86 10.47
N PRO A 47 -19.38 15.18 10.88
CA PRO A 47 -19.83 13.95 10.21
C PRO A 47 -20.18 14.13 8.74
N GLN A 48 -20.68 15.32 8.35
CA GLN A 48 -21.00 15.62 6.95
C GLN A 48 -19.75 15.60 6.05
N ALA A 49 -18.58 15.96 6.54
CA ALA A 49 -17.35 15.92 5.75
C ALA A 49 -17.05 14.50 5.23
N GLY A 50 -17.34 13.48 6.04
CA GLY A 50 -17.23 12.09 5.61
C GLY A 50 -18.22 11.70 4.52
N ILE A 51 -19.47 12.16 4.63
CA ILE A 51 -20.50 11.90 3.62
C ILE A 51 -20.14 12.60 2.30
N TYR A 52 -19.74 13.87 2.37
CA TYR A 52 -19.29 14.65 1.20
C TYR A 52 -18.13 13.96 0.50
N THR A 53 -17.15 13.48 1.28
CA THR A 53 -16.03 12.70 0.73
C THR A 53 -16.52 11.45 0.00
N ALA A 54 -17.43 10.68 0.60
CA ALA A 54 -17.93 9.44 -0.01
C ALA A 54 -18.72 9.71 -1.30
N ILE A 55 -19.47 10.82 -1.38
CA ILE A 55 -20.20 11.24 -2.58
C ILE A 55 -19.20 11.62 -3.68
N ILE A 56 -18.29 12.55 -3.41
CA ILE A 56 -17.36 13.08 -4.41
C ILE A 56 -16.39 11.99 -4.86
N ALA A 57 -15.75 11.28 -3.92
CA ALA A 57 -14.82 10.20 -4.26
C ALA A 57 -15.52 9.05 -4.99
N GLY A 58 -16.76 8.70 -4.59
CA GLY A 58 -17.54 7.69 -5.27
C GLY A 58 -17.78 8.04 -6.75
N ILE A 59 -18.08 9.29 -7.07
CA ILE A 59 -18.27 9.77 -8.45
C ILE A 59 -16.93 9.76 -9.22
N PHE A 60 -15.90 10.43 -8.68
CA PHE A 60 -14.64 10.61 -9.42
C PHE A 60 -13.89 9.30 -9.65
N VAL A 61 -13.82 8.41 -8.66
CA VAL A 61 -13.16 7.12 -8.83
C VAL A 61 -13.97 6.20 -9.76
N SER A 62 -15.29 6.23 -9.72
CA SER A 62 -16.11 5.45 -10.66
C SER A 62 -15.96 5.93 -12.11
N LEU A 63 -15.77 7.22 -12.35
CA LEU A 63 -15.63 7.79 -13.68
C LEU A 63 -14.19 7.67 -14.22
N PHE A 64 -13.20 7.94 -13.37
CA PHE A 64 -11.81 8.10 -13.77
C PHE A 64 -10.85 7.05 -13.19
N GLY A 65 -11.33 6.11 -12.37
CA GLY A 65 -10.54 5.02 -11.81
C GLY A 65 -10.26 3.90 -12.80
N GLY A 66 -9.37 3.00 -12.41
CA GLY A 66 -8.93 1.84 -13.21
C GLY A 66 -9.61 0.53 -12.84
N SER A 67 -10.33 0.47 -11.71
CA SER A 67 -11.06 -0.72 -11.25
C SER A 67 -12.55 -0.59 -11.54
N PRO A 68 -13.18 -1.60 -12.17
CA PRO A 68 -14.61 -1.53 -12.52
C PRO A 68 -15.54 -1.63 -11.31
N VAL A 69 -15.07 -2.11 -10.17
CA VAL A 69 -15.92 -2.45 -9.01
C VAL A 69 -15.53 -1.73 -7.74
N GLN A 70 -14.46 -0.91 -7.76
CA GLN A 70 -13.97 -0.23 -6.58
C GLN A 70 -14.93 0.85 -6.09
N ILE A 71 -15.15 0.88 -4.78
CA ILE A 71 -15.88 1.93 -4.09
C ILE A 71 -14.88 2.75 -3.28
N ALA A 72 -14.84 4.05 -3.52
CA ALA A 72 -13.97 4.99 -2.81
C ALA A 72 -14.72 5.81 -1.76
N GLY A 73 -13.98 6.39 -0.84
CA GLY A 73 -14.48 7.28 0.20
C GLY A 73 -13.55 7.33 1.40
N PRO A 74 -13.95 7.93 2.53
CA PRO A 74 -13.14 7.96 3.73
C PRO A 74 -12.97 6.55 4.28
N THR A 75 -11.78 6.23 4.82
CA THR A 75 -11.43 4.92 5.40
C THR A 75 -10.85 5.06 6.79
N GLY A 76 -10.91 3.95 7.56
CA GLY A 76 -10.32 3.89 8.89
C GLY A 76 -8.82 4.14 8.91
N ALA A 77 -8.11 3.74 7.85
CA ALA A 77 -6.67 3.90 7.76
C ALA A 77 -6.20 5.36 7.85
N PHE A 78 -7.02 6.27 7.39
CA PHE A 78 -6.70 7.70 7.46
C PHE A 78 -6.96 8.36 8.82
N ILE A 79 -7.77 7.77 9.71
CA ILE A 79 -8.26 8.43 10.93
C ILE A 79 -7.11 9.06 11.73
N VAL A 80 -6.07 8.29 12.04
CA VAL A 80 -4.97 8.74 12.89
C VAL A 80 -4.19 9.87 12.23
N LEU A 81 -3.92 9.75 10.93
CA LEU A 81 -3.21 10.76 10.15
C LEU A 81 -4.01 12.05 10.04
N LEU A 82 -5.30 11.95 9.67
CA LEU A 82 -6.15 13.12 9.48
C LEU A 82 -6.41 13.83 10.80
N SER A 83 -6.62 13.09 11.91
CA SER A 83 -6.80 13.69 13.25
C SER A 83 -5.55 14.45 13.69
N SER A 84 -4.35 13.94 13.44
CA SER A 84 -3.10 14.67 13.72
C SER A 84 -3.00 15.96 12.91
N ILE A 85 -3.35 15.92 11.62
CA ILE A 85 -3.35 17.12 10.77
C ILE A 85 -4.39 18.14 11.24
N VAL A 86 -5.59 17.70 11.63
CA VAL A 86 -6.62 18.59 12.14
C VAL A 86 -6.19 19.28 13.43
N VAL A 87 -5.57 18.56 14.35
CA VAL A 87 -5.08 19.12 15.61
C VAL A 87 -3.99 20.17 15.38
N ASN A 88 -3.05 19.92 14.47
CA ASN A 88 -1.90 20.79 14.24
C ASN A 88 -2.18 21.95 13.26
N TYR A 89 -3.05 21.75 12.27
CA TYR A 89 -3.25 22.68 11.15
C TYR A 89 -4.70 23.07 10.91
N GLY A 90 -5.63 22.53 11.70
CA GLY A 90 -7.07 22.76 11.56
C GLY A 90 -7.68 22.04 10.34
N PHE A 91 -9.00 22.21 10.17
CA PHE A 91 -9.72 21.59 9.05
C PHE A 91 -9.26 22.12 7.69
N GLU A 92 -9.01 23.42 7.59
CA GLU A 92 -8.50 24.04 6.35
C GLU A 92 -7.13 23.47 5.95
N GLY A 93 -6.23 23.25 6.93
CA GLY A 93 -4.94 22.59 6.69
C GLY A 93 -5.10 21.16 6.19
N LEU A 94 -6.07 20.41 6.72
CA LEU A 94 -6.41 19.08 6.23
C LEU A 94 -6.91 19.12 4.78
N GLN A 95 -7.75 20.08 4.42
CA GLN A 95 -8.25 20.24 3.05
C GLN A 95 -7.09 20.51 2.08
N ILE A 96 -6.18 21.42 2.43
CA ILE A 96 -4.98 21.74 1.62
C ILE A 96 -4.07 20.51 1.48
N ALA A 97 -3.76 19.82 2.57
CA ALA A 97 -2.94 18.61 2.54
C ALA A 97 -3.56 17.52 1.65
N THR A 98 -4.88 17.37 1.70
CA THR A 98 -5.62 16.40 0.87
C THR A 98 -5.55 16.77 -0.62
N MET A 99 -5.73 18.05 -0.97
CA MET A 99 -5.59 18.52 -2.36
C MET A 99 -4.17 18.29 -2.88
N MET A 100 -3.16 18.63 -2.09
CA MET A 100 -1.76 18.38 -2.44
C MET A 100 -1.48 16.88 -2.64
N ALA A 101 -2.03 16.03 -1.77
CA ALA A 101 -1.95 14.58 -1.91
C ALA A 101 -2.61 14.09 -3.19
N GLY A 102 -3.76 14.66 -3.56
CA GLY A 102 -4.43 14.39 -4.82
C GLY A 102 -3.55 14.72 -6.03
N ILE A 103 -2.87 15.87 -6.02
CA ILE A 103 -1.91 16.27 -7.06
C ILE A 103 -0.75 15.27 -7.13
N ILE A 104 -0.19 14.88 -5.99
CA ILE A 104 0.89 13.87 -5.93
C ILE A 104 0.43 12.56 -6.55
N LEU A 105 -0.78 12.07 -6.23
CA LEU A 105 -1.35 10.85 -6.81
C LEU A 105 -1.50 10.93 -8.33
N VAL A 106 -1.94 12.07 -8.87
CA VAL A 106 -2.02 12.31 -10.32
C VAL A 106 -0.62 12.27 -10.94
N LEU A 107 0.36 12.93 -10.33
CA LEU A 107 1.76 12.90 -10.81
C LEU A 107 2.34 11.48 -10.78
N MET A 108 2.07 10.71 -9.72
CA MET A 108 2.46 9.29 -9.63
C MET A 108 1.82 8.45 -10.74
N SER A 109 0.55 8.70 -11.05
CA SER A 109 -0.15 8.04 -12.16
C SER A 109 0.53 8.32 -13.50
N VAL A 110 0.80 9.60 -13.80
CA VAL A 110 1.48 10.05 -15.05
C VAL A 110 2.89 9.46 -15.14
N ALA A 111 3.63 9.43 -14.03
CA ALA A 111 4.95 8.81 -13.93
C ALA A 111 4.92 7.27 -13.94
N LYS A 112 3.73 6.64 -14.06
CA LYS A 112 3.51 5.18 -14.09
C LYS A 112 4.02 4.44 -12.84
N LEU A 113 3.99 5.11 -11.68
CA LEU A 113 4.45 4.56 -10.41
C LEU A 113 3.45 3.61 -9.74
N GLY A 114 2.25 3.42 -10.29
CA GLY A 114 1.24 2.51 -9.75
C GLY A 114 1.71 1.05 -9.65
N THR A 115 2.64 0.62 -10.49
CA THR A 115 3.24 -0.71 -10.39
C THR A 115 4.29 -0.81 -9.28
N VAL A 116 4.97 0.29 -8.96
CA VAL A 116 6.05 0.35 -7.96
C VAL A 116 5.50 0.21 -6.53
N ILE A 117 4.33 0.75 -6.26
CA ILE A 117 3.68 0.69 -4.94
C ILE A 117 3.38 -0.75 -4.50
N ARG A 118 3.23 -1.68 -5.43
CA ARG A 118 3.06 -3.12 -5.14
C ARG A 118 4.27 -3.75 -4.42
N PHE A 119 5.41 -3.07 -4.41
CA PHE A 119 6.63 -3.58 -3.76
C PHE A 119 6.73 -3.25 -2.27
N ILE A 120 5.73 -2.59 -1.67
CA ILE A 120 5.74 -2.38 -0.21
C ILE A 120 5.53 -3.72 0.49
N PRO A 121 6.47 -4.15 1.35
CA PRO A 121 6.40 -5.47 1.97
C PRO A 121 5.21 -5.60 2.91
N THR A 122 4.61 -6.78 2.89
CA THR A 122 3.48 -7.13 3.75
C THR A 122 3.70 -6.85 5.26
N PRO A 123 4.90 -7.08 5.85
CA PRO A 123 5.14 -6.74 7.26
C PRO A 123 4.92 -5.28 7.62
N VAL A 124 5.28 -4.34 6.71
CA VAL A 124 5.06 -2.90 6.92
C VAL A 124 3.57 -2.60 6.95
N ILE A 125 2.83 -3.09 5.95
CA ILE A 125 1.38 -2.86 5.84
C ILE A 125 0.66 -3.45 7.06
N MET A 126 0.99 -4.67 7.46
CA MET A 126 0.36 -5.35 8.59
C MET A 126 0.67 -4.67 9.94
N GLY A 127 1.93 -4.29 10.17
CA GLY A 127 2.32 -3.56 11.38
C GLY A 127 1.59 -2.23 11.48
N PHE A 128 1.55 -1.50 10.40
CA PHE A 128 0.87 -0.23 10.27
C PHE A 128 -0.65 -0.34 10.49
N THR A 129 -1.35 -1.22 9.77
CA THR A 129 -2.82 -1.36 9.91
C THR A 129 -3.22 -1.85 11.29
N ALA A 130 -2.44 -2.77 11.89
CA ALA A 130 -2.67 -3.23 13.25
C ALA A 130 -2.46 -2.10 14.29
N GLY A 131 -1.40 -1.29 14.12
CA GLY A 131 -1.16 -0.13 14.98
C GLY A 131 -2.27 0.91 14.90
N ILE A 132 -2.74 1.23 13.69
CA ILE A 132 -3.91 2.11 13.50
C ILE A 132 -5.14 1.54 14.20
N GLY A 133 -5.40 0.23 14.03
CA GLY A 133 -6.53 -0.43 14.68
C GLY A 133 -6.53 -0.24 16.19
N VAL A 134 -5.38 -0.43 16.85
CA VAL A 134 -5.22 -0.17 18.30
C VAL A 134 -5.49 1.29 18.64
N THR A 135 -4.94 2.23 17.87
CA THR A 135 -5.10 3.67 18.11
C THR A 135 -6.57 4.11 17.95
N ILE A 136 -7.27 3.59 16.92
CA ILE A 136 -8.70 3.84 16.73
C ILE A 136 -9.49 3.27 17.91
N TRP A 137 -9.25 2.02 18.27
CA TRP A 137 -9.97 1.35 19.34
C TRP A 137 -9.87 2.12 20.65
N VAL A 138 -8.67 2.49 21.07
CA VAL A 138 -8.45 3.31 22.26
C VAL A 138 -9.08 4.69 22.09
N GLY A 139 -8.94 5.33 20.94
CA GLY A 139 -9.46 6.65 20.65
C GLY A 139 -10.99 6.78 20.76
N GLN A 140 -11.73 5.66 20.66
CA GLN A 140 -13.18 5.66 20.77
C GLN A 140 -13.71 5.39 22.19
N TRP A 141 -12.85 5.13 23.18
CA TRP A 141 -13.27 4.88 24.56
C TRP A 141 -14.11 6.03 25.14
N PRO A 142 -13.79 7.31 24.95
CA PRO A 142 -14.60 8.41 25.50
C PRO A 142 -16.07 8.36 25.05
N TYR A 143 -16.32 8.04 23.78
CA TYR A 143 -17.67 7.94 23.24
C TYR A 143 -18.37 6.62 23.57
N PHE A 144 -17.61 5.54 23.74
CA PHE A 144 -18.13 4.22 24.09
C PHE A 144 -18.57 4.14 25.56
N PHE A 145 -17.73 4.65 26.46
CA PHE A 145 -17.96 4.64 27.90
C PHE A 145 -18.64 5.91 28.43
N GLY A 146 -18.76 6.96 27.59
CA GLY A 146 -19.34 8.23 27.99
C GLY A 146 -18.49 8.97 29.01
N PHE A 147 -17.17 9.05 28.80
CA PHE A 147 -16.25 9.74 29.70
C PHE A 147 -16.53 11.25 29.72
N PRO A 148 -16.31 11.93 30.85
CA PRO A 148 -16.27 13.38 30.89
C PRO A 148 -15.16 13.89 29.95
N PRO A 149 -15.22 15.19 29.53
CA PRO A 149 -14.19 15.76 28.67
C PRO A 149 -12.80 15.57 29.27
N LEU A 150 -11.92 14.92 28.51
CA LEU A 150 -10.52 14.69 28.90
C LEU A 150 -9.64 15.85 28.43
N PRO A 151 -8.61 16.26 29.21
CA PRO A 151 -7.65 17.25 28.76
C PRO A 151 -6.91 16.74 27.52
N TYR A 152 -6.42 17.68 26.69
CA TYR A 152 -5.58 17.33 25.55
C TYR A 152 -4.27 16.68 26.02
N MET A 153 -3.94 15.54 25.44
CA MET A 153 -2.71 14.80 25.69
C MET A 153 -2.00 14.52 24.39
N ALA A 154 -0.72 14.87 24.34
CA ALA A 154 0.08 14.76 23.12
C ALA A 154 0.46 13.31 22.80
N HIS A 155 0.68 12.48 23.82
CA HIS A 155 1.19 11.13 23.64
C HIS A 155 0.15 10.04 23.89
N PHE A 156 0.23 8.95 23.10
CA PHE A 156 -0.71 7.82 23.20
C PHE A 156 -0.75 7.19 24.60
N HIS A 157 0.40 7.01 25.25
CA HIS A 157 0.45 6.39 26.58
C HIS A 157 -0.20 7.25 27.66
N GLU A 158 -0.07 8.58 27.59
CA GLU A 158 -0.75 9.51 28.49
C GLU A 158 -2.26 9.44 28.31
N LYS A 159 -2.70 9.44 27.06
CA LYS A 159 -4.11 9.31 26.67
C LYS A 159 -4.70 7.98 27.16
N LEU A 160 -4.01 6.87 26.95
CA LEU A 160 -4.43 5.56 27.42
C LEU A 160 -4.54 5.52 28.95
N TRP A 161 -3.54 6.07 29.66
CA TRP A 161 -3.54 6.10 31.11
C TRP A 161 -4.72 6.92 31.68
N ALA A 162 -4.96 8.12 31.14
CA ALA A 162 -6.09 8.95 31.54
C ALA A 162 -7.44 8.27 31.27
N MET A 163 -7.58 7.55 30.15
CA MET A 163 -8.79 6.78 29.85
C MET A 163 -9.00 5.61 30.83
N ILE A 164 -7.94 4.92 31.24
CA ILE A 164 -8.00 3.87 32.26
C ILE A 164 -8.47 4.47 33.60
N GLN A 165 -7.94 5.62 34.00
CA GLN A 165 -8.37 6.32 35.22
C GLN A 165 -9.82 6.82 35.14
N SER A 166 -10.35 7.04 33.93
CA SER A 166 -11.73 7.49 33.71
C SER A 166 -12.78 6.37 33.68
N LEU A 167 -12.37 5.09 33.64
CA LEU A 167 -13.29 3.96 33.62
C LEU A 167 -14.34 3.95 34.73
N PRO A 168 -14.03 4.30 36.00
CA PRO A 168 -15.02 4.38 37.07
C PRO A 168 -16.08 5.46 36.85
N TYR A 169 -15.82 6.44 36.01
CA TYR A 169 -16.73 7.56 35.70
C TYR A 169 -17.55 7.31 34.43
N SER A 170 -17.70 6.07 34.00
CA SER A 170 -18.48 5.70 32.82
C SER A 170 -19.95 6.05 33.00
N ASP A 171 -20.55 6.65 31.95
CA ASP A 171 -21.97 6.95 31.90
C ASP A 171 -22.78 5.70 31.53
N LEU A 172 -23.66 5.24 32.43
CA LEU A 172 -24.41 4.00 32.24
C LEU A 172 -25.35 4.01 31.02
N PRO A 173 -26.14 5.06 30.74
CA PRO A 173 -26.95 5.13 29.54
C PRO A 173 -26.11 5.03 28.25
N THR A 174 -24.99 5.77 28.18
CA THR A 174 -24.06 5.74 27.03
C THR A 174 -23.48 4.36 26.84
N LEU A 175 -22.99 3.74 27.92
CA LEU A 175 -22.43 2.39 27.89
C LEU A 175 -23.50 1.35 27.47
N GLY A 176 -24.76 1.49 27.96
CA GLY A 176 -25.87 0.63 27.56
C GLY A 176 -26.15 0.67 26.06
N ILE A 177 -26.21 1.86 25.47
CA ILE A 177 -26.38 2.05 24.02
C ILE A 177 -25.18 1.50 23.24
N ALA A 178 -23.95 1.73 23.72
CA ALA A 178 -22.74 1.23 23.10
C ALA A 178 -22.69 -0.31 23.09
N LEU A 179 -22.97 -0.96 24.23
CA LEU A 179 -23.00 -2.42 24.35
C LEU A 179 -24.12 -3.05 23.52
N LEU A 180 -25.30 -2.43 23.49
CA LEU A 180 -26.39 -2.87 22.63
C LEU A 180 -25.97 -2.81 21.15
N SER A 181 -25.40 -1.69 20.73
CA SER A 181 -24.90 -1.50 19.36
C SER A 181 -23.84 -2.53 19.01
N LEU A 182 -22.87 -2.75 19.91
CA LEU A 182 -21.80 -3.75 19.72
C LEU A 182 -22.39 -5.16 19.64
N SER A 183 -23.35 -5.49 20.48
CA SER A 183 -24.03 -6.80 20.47
C SER A 183 -24.74 -7.03 19.14
N LEU A 184 -25.46 -6.02 18.61
CA LEU A 184 -26.10 -6.11 17.31
C LEU A 184 -25.07 -6.31 16.18
N LEU A 185 -23.96 -5.59 16.21
CA LEU A 185 -22.87 -5.72 15.22
C LEU A 185 -22.24 -7.13 15.20
N LEU A 186 -22.14 -7.79 16.35
CA LEU A 186 -21.51 -9.11 16.47
C LEU A 186 -22.49 -10.27 16.25
N VAL A 187 -23.76 -10.10 16.59
CA VAL A 187 -24.77 -11.16 16.55
C VAL A 187 -25.52 -11.21 15.23
N LEU A 188 -25.96 -10.05 14.70
CA LEU A 188 -26.78 -10.00 13.47
C LEU A 188 -26.15 -10.72 12.26
N PRO A 189 -24.83 -10.60 12.00
CA PRO A 189 -24.22 -11.32 10.89
C PRO A 189 -24.27 -12.85 10.99
N LYS A 190 -24.52 -13.39 12.21
CA LYS A 190 -24.59 -14.84 12.48
C LYS A 190 -26.01 -15.41 12.35
N ILE A 191 -27.03 -14.55 12.32
CA ILE A 191 -28.43 -14.98 12.24
C ILE A 191 -28.82 -15.21 10.78
N PRO A 192 -29.24 -16.44 10.40
CA PRO A 192 -29.73 -16.72 9.06
C PRO A 192 -30.88 -15.79 8.69
N TYR A 193 -30.99 -15.41 7.41
CA TYR A 193 -31.95 -14.48 6.83
C TYR A 193 -31.75 -12.99 7.20
N ILE A 194 -31.32 -12.66 8.43
CA ILE A 194 -31.05 -11.28 8.86
C ILE A 194 -29.65 -10.84 8.45
N ASN A 195 -28.72 -11.76 8.26
CA ASN A 195 -27.35 -11.51 7.82
C ASN A 195 -27.24 -10.78 6.46
N LYS A 196 -28.34 -10.68 5.70
CA LYS A 196 -28.42 -9.89 4.46
C LYS A 196 -28.51 -8.38 4.73
N VAL A 197 -28.97 -7.99 5.93
CA VAL A 197 -29.07 -6.59 6.32
C VAL A 197 -27.77 -6.17 6.98
N PRO A 198 -27.15 -5.05 6.55
CA PRO A 198 -25.89 -4.58 7.11
C PRO A 198 -26.01 -4.22 8.60
N ALA A 199 -25.33 -4.96 9.47
CA ALA A 199 -25.39 -4.77 10.91
C ALA A 199 -25.08 -3.34 11.39
N PRO A 200 -24.13 -2.56 10.79
CA PRO A 200 -23.89 -1.18 11.20
C PRO A 200 -25.10 -0.25 11.10
N ILE A 201 -25.92 -0.45 10.09
CA ILE A 201 -27.14 0.35 9.92
C ILE A 201 -28.19 -0.01 10.94
N VAL A 202 -28.40 -1.31 11.16
CA VAL A 202 -29.37 -1.78 12.16
C VAL A 202 -28.97 -1.26 13.55
N ALA A 203 -27.70 -1.39 13.92
CA ALA A 203 -27.19 -0.88 15.20
C ALA A 203 -27.40 0.63 15.34
N MET A 204 -27.09 1.40 14.29
CA MET A 204 -27.30 2.85 14.26
C MET A 204 -28.78 3.23 14.39
N ILE A 205 -29.67 2.60 13.60
CA ILE A 205 -31.12 2.90 13.63
C ILE A 205 -31.70 2.56 15.00
N VAL A 206 -31.41 1.37 15.54
CA VAL A 206 -31.92 0.94 16.86
C VAL A 206 -31.45 1.90 17.94
N ALA A 207 -30.18 2.26 17.97
CA ALA A 207 -29.62 3.21 18.93
C ALA A 207 -30.27 4.60 18.78
N THR A 208 -30.50 5.06 17.54
CA THR A 208 -31.14 6.34 17.25
C THR A 208 -32.58 6.37 17.71
N VAL A 209 -33.35 5.30 17.46
CA VAL A 209 -34.76 5.21 17.89
C VAL A 209 -34.85 5.20 19.42
N ILE A 210 -33.97 4.44 20.10
CA ILE A 210 -33.91 4.43 21.57
C ILE A 210 -33.62 5.85 22.10
N GLN A 211 -32.62 6.53 21.55
CA GLN A 211 -32.25 7.88 21.97
C GLN A 211 -33.37 8.89 21.66
N ALA A 212 -34.04 8.76 20.52
CA ALA A 212 -35.15 9.64 20.16
C ALA A 212 -36.38 9.49 21.10
N ILE A 213 -36.65 8.27 21.60
CA ILE A 213 -37.75 7.98 22.51
C ILE A 213 -37.41 8.37 23.95
N TYR A 214 -36.27 7.92 24.47
CA TYR A 214 -35.90 8.10 25.87
C TYR A 214 -35.15 9.40 26.16
N GLN A 215 -34.55 10.04 25.15
CA GLN A 215 -33.88 11.35 25.23
C GLN A 215 -32.91 11.43 26.42
N PHE A 216 -32.05 10.43 26.60
CA PHE A 216 -31.07 10.42 27.68
C PHE A 216 -30.18 11.67 27.63
N PRO A 217 -30.15 12.53 28.66
CA PRO A 217 -29.49 13.85 28.59
C PRO A 217 -27.96 13.71 28.60
N THR A 218 -27.42 12.61 29.13
CA THR A 218 -25.96 12.36 29.22
C THR A 218 -25.39 11.76 27.93
N VAL A 219 -26.24 11.18 27.06
CA VAL A 219 -25.81 10.54 25.82
C VAL A 219 -25.51 11.58 24.75
N LEU A 220 -24.26 11.70 24.36
CA LEU A 220 -23.86 12.58 23.27
C LEU A 220 -24.41 12.07 21.93
N THR A 221 -25.06 12.96 21.19
CA THR A 221 -25.60 12.71 19.86
C THR A 221 -24.92 13.60 18.82
N ILE A 222 -25.13 13.30 17.51
CA ILE A 222 -24.68 14.20 16.44
C ILE A 222 -25.28 15.61 16.61
N GLY A 223 -26.52 15.69 17.08
CA GLY A 223 -27.16 16.97 17.36
C GLY A 223 -26.49 17.76 18.48
N SER A 224 -26.23 17.12 19.63
CA SER A 224 -25.62 17.78 20.78
C SER A 224 -24.13 18.13 20.56
N ALA A 225 -23.41 17.31 19.80
CA ALA A 225 -21.98 17.50 19.59
C ALA A 225 -21.64 18.40 18.39
N PHE A 226 -22.45 18.37 17.33
CA PHE A 226 -22.14 19.03 16.04
C PHE A 226 -23.26 19.95 15.54
N GLY A 227 -24.37 20.10 16.27
CA GLY A 227 -25.54 20.89 15.84
C GLY A 227 -26.40 20.19 14.77
N GLY A 228 -26.08 18.94 14.40
CA GLY A 228 -26.75 18.19 13.36
C GLY A 228 -25.98 18.12 12.05
N ILE A 229 -26.63 17.62 11.00
CA ILE A 229 -26.08 17.56 9.65
C ILE A 229 -26.88 18.54 8.78
N PRO A 230 -26.22 19.48 8.08
CA PRO A 230 -26.91 20.41 7.17
C PRO A 230 -27.67 19.64 6.10
N GLN A 231 -28.93 20.03 5.89
CA GLN A 231 -29.75 19.48 4.82
C GLN A 231 -29.41 20.20 3.52
N GLY A 232 -28.57 19.62 2.70
CA GLY A 232 -28.12 20.20 1.43
C GLY A 232 -27.02 19.43 0.78
N LEU A 233 -26.80 19.65 -0.50
CA LEU A 233 -25.63 19.13 -1.21
C LEU A 233 -24.37 19.90 -0.77
N PRO A 234 -23.18 19.29 -0.88
CA PRO A 234 -21.95 19.95 -0.52
C PRO A 234 -21.73 21.22 -1.36
N GLU A 235 -21.46 22.33 -0.67
CA GLU A 235 -21.17 23.62 -1.31
C GLU A 235 -19.70 23.67 -1.76
N PHE A 236 -19.48 24.29 -2.91
CA PHE A 236 -18.15 24.49 -3.44
C PHE A 236 -17.46 25.63 -2.70
N SER A 237 -16.29 25.33 -2.12
CA SER A 237 -15.46 26.32 -1.42
C SER A 237 -13.97 26.03 -1.68
N ILE A 238 -13.19 27.08 -1.90
CA ILE A 238 -11.75 26.97 -2.09
C ILE A 238 -11.07 27.30 -0.76
N PRO A 239 -10.26 26.39 -0.17
CA PRO A 239 -9.47 26.68 1.02
C PRO A 239 -8.51 27.85 0.79
N LYS A 240 -8.26 28.67 1.82
CA LYS A 240 -7.34 29.81 1.71
C LYS A 240 -5.89 29.31 1.64
N LEU A 241 -5.32 29.35 0.45
CA LEU A 241 -3.97 28.94 0.19
C LEU A 241 -2.98 30.03 0.64
N SER A 242 -1.98 29.64 1.43
CA SER A 242 -0.84 30.47 1.83
C SER A 242 0.44 29.66 1.55
N PHE A 243 1.48 30.31 1.09
CA PHE A 243 2.75 29.65 0.75
C PHE A 243 3.37 28.93 1.96
N ASP A 244 3.33 29.55 3.13
CA ASP A 244 3.86 28.96 4.38
C ASP A 244 3.07 27.70 4.79
N LYS A 245 1.73 27.72 4.63
CA LYS A 245 0.89 26.54 4.88
C LYS A 245 1.23 25.41 3.90
N ILE A 246 1.45 25.72 2.63
CA ILE A 246 1.81 24.71 1.62
C ILE A 246 3.13 24.04 2.00
N LEU A 247 4.16 24.81 2.36
CA LEU A 247 5.46 24.26 2.77
C LEU A 247 5.36 23.34 4.00
N SER A 248 4.62 23.76 5.01
CA SER A 248 4.43 22.97 6.25
C SER A 248 3.63 21.68 6.01
N LEU A 249 2.79 21.63 4.98
CA LEU A 249 1.91 20.52 4.68
C LEU A 249 2.48 19.53 3.64
N ILE A 250 3.68 19.75 3.09
CA ILE A 250 4.31 18.83 2.11
C ILE A 250 4.44 17.42 2.69
N GLY A 251 4.97 17.28 3.91
CA GLY A 251 5.14 16.00 4.57
C GLY A 251 3.80 15.27 4.81
N PRO A 252 2.83 15.90 5.48
CA PRO A 252 1.48 15.37 5.63
C PRO A 252 0.82 14.99 4.29
N ALA A 253 0.92 15.83 3.26
CA ALA A 253 0.35 15.56 1.94
C ALA A 253 0.99 14.35 1.27
N PHE A 254 2.31 14.23 1.33
CA PHE A 254 3.03 13.07 0.82
C PHE A 254 2.58 11.77 1.53
N THR A 255 2.40 11.82 2.86
CA THR A 255 1.93 10.66 3.63
C THR A 255 0.50 10.27 3.25
N ILE A 256 -0.42 11.25 3.10
CA ILE A 256 -1.78 10.97 2.61
C ILE A 256 -1.71 10.32 1.22
N ALA A 257 -0.89 10.84 0.31
CA ALA A 257 -0.76 10.30 -1.04
C ALA A 257 -0.22 8.86 -1.03
N MET A 258 0.85 8.60 -0.29
CA MET A 258 1.45 7.26 -0.20
C MET A 258 0.47 6.25 0.40
N LEU A 259 -0.16 6.60 1.53
CA LEU A 259 -1.13 5.74 2.18
C LEU A 259 -2.36 5.51 1.29
N GLY A 260 -2.88 6.57 0.66
CA GLY A 260 -4.00 6.49 -0.28
C GLY A 260 -3.69 5.62 -1.49
N ALA A 261 -2.48 5.71 -2.04
CA ALA A 261 -2.02 4.88 -3.14
C ALA A 261 -1.94 3.40 -2.73
N ILE A 262 -1.33 3.10 -1.58
CA ILE A 262 -1.20 1.73 -1.05
C ILE A 262 -2.58 1.11 -0.84
N GLU A 263 -3.46 1.79 -0.11
CA GLU A 263 -4.79 1.28 0.20
C GLU A 263 -5.66 1.09 -1.04
N SER A 264 -5.65 2.08 -1.94
CA SER A 264 -6.45 2.00 -3.17
C SER A 264 -6.02 0.86 -4.07
N LEU A 265 -4.70 0.67 -4.26
CA LEU A 265 -4.19 -0.42 -5.08
C LEU A 265 -4.36 -1.78 -4.40
N LEU A 266 -4.21 -1.85 -3.07
CA LEU A 266 -4.50 -3.07 -2.31
C LEU A 266 -5.98 -3.44 -2.43
N SER A 267 -6.88 -2.47 -2.29
CA SER A 267 -8.32 -2.65 -2.49
C SER A 267 -8.64 -3.14 -3.90
N ALA A 268 -7.99 -2.58 -4.92
CA ALA A 268 -8.16 -3.00 -6.31
C ALA A 268 -7.66 -4.42 -6.58
N VAL A 269 -6.53 -4.82 -5.98
CA VAL A 269 -6.01 -6.20 -6.07
C VAL A 269 -6.95 -7.21 -5.40
N VAL A 270 -7.47 -6.88 -4.21
CA VAL A 270 -8.48 -7.71 -3.52
C VAL A 270 -9.75 -7.82 -4.36
N ALA A 271 -10.19 -6.70 -4.94
CA ALA A 271 -11.34 -6.66 -5.83
C ALA A 271 -11.16 -7.54 -7.06
N ASP A 272 -9.99 -7.52 -7.70
CA ASP A 272 -9.66 -8.39 -8.83
C ASP A 272 -9.77 -9.88 -8.45
N GLY A 273 -9.21 -10.25 -7.28
CA GLY A 273 -9.29 -11.62 -6.78
C GLY A 273 -10.72 -12.10 -6.51
N MET A 274 -11.62 -11.18 -6.11
CA MET A 274 -13.02 -11.51 -5.81
C MET A 274 -13.92 -11.50 -7.04
N SER A 275 -13.68 -10.62 -8.01
CA SER A 275 -14.55 -10.38 -9.17
C SER A 275 -14.04 -11.02 -10.45
N GLY A 276 -12.78 -11.51 -10.47
CA GLY A 276 -12.12 -12.02 -11.67
C GLY A 276 -11.76 -10.94 -12.70
N THR A 277 -11.83 -9.65 -12.31
CA THR A 277 -11.45 -8.53 -13.18
C THR A 277 -9.96 -8.24 -13.08
N LYS A 278 -9.48 -7.31 -13.90
CA LYS A 278 -8.13 -6.74 -13.78
C LYS A 278 -8.22 -5.22 -13.80
N HIS A 279 -7.75 -4.60 -12.71
CA HIS A 279 -7.65 -3.15 -12.65
C HIS A 279 -6.41 -2.65 -13.41
N GLU A 280 -6.42 -1.37 -13.77
CA GLU A 280 -5.25 -0.66 -14.27
C GLU A 280 -4.75 0.29 -13.19
N SER A 281 -3.56 -0.01 -12.61
CA SER A 281 -3.05 0.63 -11.40
C SER A 281 -2.82 2.14 -11.56
N ASN A 282 -2.28 2.57 -12.72
CA ASN A 282 -2.01 4.00 -12.94
C ASN A 282 -3.31 4.79 -13.11
N THR A 283 -4.27 4.25 -13.87
CA THR A 283 -5.60 4.86 -14.02
C THR A 283 -6.34 4.91 -12.68
N GLU A 284 -6.16 3.89 -11.83
CA GLU A 284 -6.74 3.90 -10.48
C GLU A 284 -6.18 5.04 -9.63
N LEU A 285 -4.85 5.23 -9.62
CA LEU A 285 -4.20 6.35 -8.94
C LEU A 285 -4.67 7.71 -9.48
N PHE A 286 -4.92 7.81 -10.80
CA PHE A 286 -5.46 9.02 -11.41
C PHE A 286 -6.84 9.36 -10.86
N GLY A 287 -7.76 8.39 -10.84
CA GLY A 287 -9.10 8.58 -10.28
C GLY A 287 -9.09 8.94 -8.79
N GLN A 288 -8.24 8.28 -8.01
CA GLN A 288 -8.03 8.58 -6.59
C GLN A 288 -7.42 9.99 -6.39
N GLY A 289 -6.49 10.39 -7.26
CA GLY A 289 -5.92 11.73 -7.25
C GLY A 289 -6.97 12.80 -7.50
N LEU A 290 -7.79 12.63 -8.53
CA LEU A 290 -8.92 13.55 -8.79
C LEU A 290 -9.89 13.60 -7.61
N ALA A 291 -10.26 12.45 -7.03
CA ALA A 291 -11.13 12.40 -5.88
C ALA A 291 -10.58 13.23 -4.70
N ASN A 292 -9.27 13.13 -4.43
CA ASN A 292 -8.60 13.89 -3.35
C ASN A 292 -8.36 15.36 -3.68
N ILE A 293 -8.37 15.77 -4.95
CA ILE A 293 -8.39 17.19 -5.34
C ILE A 293 -9.77 17.78 -5.13
N PHE A 294 -10.82 17.07 -5.56
CA PHE A 294 -12.16 17.63 -5.59
C PHE A 294 -12.92 17.47 -4.26
N ALA A 295 -12.71 16.39 -3.47
CA ALA A 295 -13.42 16.21 -2.21
C ALA A 295 -13.24 17.39 -1.24
N PRO A 296 -12.04 17.94 -1.00
CA PRO A 296 -11.87 19.12 -0.13
C PRO A 296 -12.57 20.38 -0.62
N LEU A 297 -12.70 20.56 -1.95
CA LEU A 297 -13.41 21.71 -2.54
C LEU A 297 -14.92 21.69 -2.22
N PHE A 298 -15.44 20.53 -1.82
CA PHE A 298 -16.82 20.34 -1.40
C PHE A 298 -16.92 20.01 0.10
N GLY A 299 -15.96 20.48 0.90
CA GLY A 299 -15.98 20.28 2.36
C GLY A 299 -15.67 18.86 2.82
N GLY A 300 -15.15 18.01 1.93
CA GLY A 300 -14.72 16.65 2.24
C GLY A 300 -13.30 16.56 2.79
N ILE A 301 -12.88 15.34 3.11
CA ILE A 301 -11.56 14.95 3.61
C ILE A 301 -10.91 13.93 2.68
N ALA A 302 -9.73 13.43 3.04
CA ALA A 302 -9.00 12.44 2.23
C ALA A 302 -9.79 11.15 2.03
N SER A 303 -9.69 10.62 0.81
CA SER A 303 -10.36 9.40 0.35
C SER A 303 -9.39 8.39 -0.23
N THR A 304 -9.79 7.13 -0.18
CA THR A 304 -9.09 6.01 -0.82
C THR A 304 -10.08 4.92 -1.22
N GLY A 305 -9.63 3.90 -1.95
CA GLY A 305 -10.41 2.71 -2.24
C GLY A 305 -10.72 1.94 -0.95
N ALA A 306 -12.00 1.70 -0.68
CA ALA A 306 -12.46 1.08 0.55
C ALA A 306 -12.67 -0.43 0.37
N ILE A 307 -11.75 -1.27 0.87
CA ILE A 307 -11.77 -2.73 0.71
C ILE A 307 -13.12 -3.33 1.12
N ALA A 308 -13.62 -3.00 2.31
CA ALA A 308 -14.86 -3.57 2.83
C ALA A 308 -16.10 -3.18 2.00
N ARG A 309 -16.18 -1.92 1.55
CA ARG A 309 -17.27 -1.44 0.68
C ARG A 309 -17.18 -2.05 -0.71
N THR A 310 -15.97 -2.16 -1.26
CA THR A 310 -15.71 -2.82 -2.55
C THR A 310 -16.09 -4.30 -2.50
N ALA A 311 -15.72 -5.01 -1.44
CA ALA A 311 -16.13 -6.39 -1.23
C ALA A 311 -17.66 -6.53 -1.09
N THR A 312 -18.32 -5.60 -0.43
CA THR A 312 -19.78 -5.57 -0.33
C THR A 312 -20.42 -5.34 -1.70
N ASN A 313 -19.88 -4.41 -2.50
CA ASN A 313 -20.34 -4.16 -3.87
C ASN A 313 -20.30 -5.46 -4.71
N ILE A 314 -19.16 -6.15 -4.70
CA ILE A 314 -18.98 -7.40 -5.46
C ILE A 314 -19.95 -8.49 -4.97
N ARG A 315 -20.10 -8.67 -3.66
CA ARG A 315 -21.02 -9.67 -3.07
C ARG A 315 -22.49 -9.39 -3.41
N GLN A 316 -22.86 -8.13 -3.63
CA GLN A 316 -24.20 -7.73 -4.05
C GLN A 316 -24.39 -7.77 -5.58
N GLY A 317 -23.39 -8.27 -6.31
CA GLY A 317 -23.44 -8.43 -7.77
C GLY A 317 -23.03 -7.20 -8.56
N GLY A 318 -22.41 -6.19 -7.92
CA GLY A 318 -21.81 -5.04 -8.60
C GLY A 318 -20.62 -5.48 -9.46
N ASN A 319 -20.67 -5.15 -10.75
CA ASN A 319 -19.68 -5.56 -11.73
C ASN A 319 -19.23 -4.41 -12.66
N SER A 320 -19.71 -3.20 -12.42
CA SER A 320 -19.34 -2.03 -13.21
C SER A 320 -19.28 -0.76 -12.36
N PRO A 321 -18.62 0.32 -12.85
CA PRO A 321 -18.53 1.60 -12.14
C PRO A 321 -19.89 2.27 -11.84
N VAL A 322 -20.97 1.83 -12.48
CA VAL A 322 -22.34 2.30 -12.21
C VAL A 322 -22.71 2.10 -10.75
N ALA A 323 -22.29 1.00 -10.12
CA ALA A 323 -22.56 0.75 -8.72
C ALA A 323 -21.97 1.85 -7.80
N GLY A 324 -20.75 2.35 -8.09
CA GLY A 324 -20.14 3.45 -7.35
C GLY A 324 -20.83 4.80 -7.58
N ILE A 325 -21.35 5.05 -8.78
CA ILE A 325 -22.15 6.24 -9.06
C ILE A 325 -23.47 6.18 -8.29
N VAL A 326 -24.16 5.04 -8.32
CA VAL A 326 -25.41 4.82 -7.57
C VAL A 326 -25.17 4.93 -6.07
N HIS A 327 -24.06 4.41 -5.55
CA HIS A 327 -23.64 4.60 -4.16
C HIS A 327 -23.56 6.09 -3.78
N ALA A 328 -22.91 6.90 -4.61
CA ALA A 328 -22.79 8.34 -4.37
C ALA A 328 -24.15 9.05 -4.43
N ILE A 329 -25.00 8.72 -5.40
CA ILE A 329 -26.37 9.26 -5.50
C ILE A 329 -27.20 8.86 -4.28
N THR A 330 -27.08 7.62 -3.81
CA THR A 330 -27.78 7.13 -2.61
C THR A 330 -27.39 7.93 -1.39
N LEU A 331 -26.10 8.19 -1.17
CA LEU A 331 -25.65 9.04 -0.05
C LEU A 331 -26.16 10.48 -0.18
N GLY A 332 -26.17 11.04 -1.38
CA GLY A 332 -26.74 12.36 -1.66
C GLY A 332 -28.25 12.41 -1.34
N ALA A 333 -29.00 11.39 -1.73
CA ALA A 333 -30.40 11.27 -1.42
C ALA A 333 -30.66 11.15 0.10
N ILE A 334 -29.89 10.31 0.79
CA ILE A 334 -29.97 10.18 2.26
C ILE A 334 -29.67 11.53 2.93
N LEU A 335 -28.66 12.25 2.47
CA LEU A 335 -28.32 13.57 3.00
C LEU A 335 -29.46 14.58 2.81
N LEU A 336 -30.13 14.59 1.65
CA LEU A 336 -31.21 15.52 1.36
C LEU A 336 -32.49 15.21 2.17
N PHE A 337 -32.81 13.93 2.37
CA PHE A 337 -34.09 13.54 2.95
C PHE A 337 -34.02 13.11 4.42
N LEU A 338 -32.87 12.54 4.87
CA LEU A 338 -32.75 11.96 6.21
C LEU A 338 -31.84 12.74 7.15
N ALA A 339 -31.16 13.80 6.69
CA ALA A 339 -30.28 14.62 7.53
C ALA A 339 -30.94 15.15 8.82
N PRO A 340 -32.23 15.60 8.83
CA PRO A 340 -32.87 16.06 10.05
C PRO A 340 -32.94 15.01 11.16
N TYR A 341 -33.03 13.73 10.82
CA TYR A 341 -33.10 12.64 11.80
C TYR A 341 -31.73 12.28 12.37
N ALA A 342 -30.63 12.69 11.73
CA ALA A 342 -29.28 12.43 12.19
C ALA A 342 -28.97 13.11 13.55
N VAL A 343 -29.73 14.11 13.94
CA VAL A 343 -29.59 14.80 15.23
C VAL A 343 -29.66 13.82 16.42
N TYR A 344 -30.47 12.78 16.32
CA TYR A 344 -30.67 11.76 17.37
C TYR A 344 -29.64 10.63 17.37
N ILE A 345 -28.75 10.56 16.39
CA ILE A 345 -27.75 9.46 16.29
C ILE A 345 -26.75 9.56 17.46
N PRO A 346 -26.66 8.54 18.35
CA PRO A 346 -25.73 8.54 19.46
C PRO A 346 -24.28 8.31 19.01
N LEU A 347 -23.33 9.07 19.52
CA LEU A 347 -21.90 8.84 19.27
C LEU A 347 -21.43 7.48 19.80
N ALA A 348 -22.08 6.97 20.83
CA ALA A 348 -21.86 5.64 21.38
C ALA A 348 -22.04 4.51 20.34
N SER A 349 -23.05 4.61 19.47
CA SER A 349 -23.24 3.62 18.40
C SER A 349 -22.16 3.74 17.31
N MET A 350 -21.68 4.96 17.02
CA MET A 350 -20.55 5.18 16.10
C MET A 350 -19.25 4.60 16.66
N ALA A 351 -19.01 4.77 17.97
CA ALA A 351 -17.86 4.18 18.64
C ALA A 351 -17.89 2.63 18.61
N ALA A 352 -19.06 2.01 18.82
CA ALA A 352 -19.23 0.57 18.68
C ALA A 352 -18.93 0.07 17.25
N ILE A 353 -19.38 0.82 16.22
CA ILE A 353 -19.06 0.52 14.83
C ILE A 353 -17.53 0.59 14.61
N LEU A 354 -16.87 1.63 15.13
CA LEU A 354 -15.42 1.80 14.99
C LEU A 354 -14.63 0.74 15.76
N PHE A 355 -15.14 0.19 16.87
CA PHE A 355 -14.53 -0.94 17.56
C PHE A 355 -14.45 -2.17 16.64
N VAL A 356 -15.54 -2.49 15.95
CA VAL A 356 -15.57 -3.61 15.00
C VAL A 356 -14.65 -3.33 13.79
N VAL A 357 -14.63 -2.09 13.30
CA VAL A 357 -13.72 -1.69 12.21
C VAL A 357 -12.26 -1.82 12.64
N ALA A 358 -11.90 -1.33 13.83
CA ALA A 358 -10.55 -1.41 14.38
C ALA A 358 -10.07 -2.87 14.52
N TYR A 359 -10.94 -3.74 15.03
CA TYR A 359 -10.65 -5.19 15.12
C TYR A 359 -10.40 -5.81 13.74
N ASN A 360 -11.27 -5.53 12.77
CA ASN A 360 -11.14 -6.05 11.40
C ASN A 360 -9.90 -5.51 10.69
N MET A 361 -9.55 -4.23 10.92
CA MET A 361 -8.32 -3.63 10.35
C MET A 361 -7.04 -4.23 10.95
N SER A 362 -7.06 -4.52 12.24
CA SER A 362 -5.90 -5.09 12.94
C SER A 362 -5.55 -6.49 12.43
N ASP A 363 -6.50 -7.22 11.83
CA ASP A 363 -6.36 -8.60 11.36
C ASP A 363 -5.47 -9.43 12.32
N VAL A 364 -5.86 -9.43 13.60
CA VAL A 364 -5.09 -10.03 14.70
C VAL A 364 -4.61 -11.46 14.39
N PRO A 365 -5.45 -12.34 13.80
CA PRO A 365 -5.01 -13.70 13.48
C PRO A 365 -3.85 -13.73 12.48
N ARG A 366 -3.87 -12.86 11.46
CA ARG A 366 -2.82 -12.76 10.45
C ARG A 366 -1.57 -12.10 11.01
N PHE A 367 -1.73 -11.07 11.84
CA PHE A 367 -0.63 -10.41 12.55
C PHE A 367 0.15 -11.41 13.42
N ILE A 368 -0.53 -12.19 14.26
CA ILE A 368 0.08 -13.22 15.13
C ILE A 368 0.74 -14.31 14.27
N ARG A 369 0.08 -14.79 13.23
CA ARG A 369 0.66 -15.78 12.31
C ARG A 369 1.96 -15.26 11.67
N MET A 370 1.97 -14.01 11.22
CA MET A 370 3.16 -13.39 10.65
C MET A 370 4.26 -13.23 11.69
N LEU A 371 3.93 -12.86 12.91
CA LEU A 371 4.88 -12.73 14.01
C LEU A 371 5.56 -14.06 14.35
N ILE A 372 4.86 -15.19 14.21
CA ILE A 372 5.39 -16.53 14.56
C ILE A 372 6.13 -17.15 13.37
N LEU A 373 5.59 -17.05 12.16
CA LEU A 373 6.05 -17.85 11.01
C LEU A 373 7.00 -17.11 10.06
N SER A 374 7.10 -15.77 10.14
CA SER A 374 7.97 -15.01 9.23
C SER A 374 9.44 -15.08 9.64
N PRO A 375 10.39 -14.86 8.71
CA PRO A 375 11.79 -14.68 9.04
C PRO A 375 12.01 -13.52 10.03
N ARG A 376 13.02 -13.63 10.90
CA ARG A 376 13.34 -12.62 11.93
C ARG A 376 13.37 -11.17 11.43
N PRO A 377 13.98 -10.84 10.26
CA PRO A 377 13.96 -9.47 9.76
C PRO A 377 12.55 -8.93 9.48
N ASP A 378 11.65 -9.78 8.97
CA ASP A 378 10.27 -9.41 8.68
C ASP A 378 9.46 -9.22 9.98
N GLN A 379 9.74 -10.05 11.03
CA GLN A 379 9.16 -9.87 12.38
C GLN A 379 9.59 -8.54 13.00
N ILE A 380 10.86 -8.16 12.87
CA ILE A 380 11.38 -6.89 13.40
C ILE A 380 10.69 -5.70 12.71
N ILE A 381 10.57 -5.74 11.38
CA ILE A 381 9.88 -4.68 10.62
C ILE A 381 8.41 -4.59 11.03
N LEU A 382 7.72 -5.72 11.17
CA LEU A 382 6.34 -5.79 11.61
C LEU A 382 6.15 -5.11 12.97
N LEU A 383 6.94 -5.51 13.98
CA LEU A 383 6.86 -4.97 15.33
C LEU A 383 7.27 -3.50 15.38
N LEU A 384 8.36 -3.13 14.71
CA LEU A 384 8.83 -1.76 14.68
C LEU A 384 7.78 -0.82 14.07
N THR A 385 7.21 -1.21 12.92
CA THR A 385 6.16 -0.43 12.27
C THR A 385 4.90 -0.34 13.16
N PHE A 386 4.53 -1.44 13.82
CA PHE A 386 3.41 -1.47 14.76
C PHE A 386 3.60 -0.50 15.92
N PHE A 387 4.74 -0.58 16.62
CA PHE A 387 5.01 0.29 17.77
C PHE A 387 5.21 1.74 17.38
N LEU A 388 5.90 2.03 16.28
CA LEU A 388 6.03 3.40 15.77
C LEU A 388 4.65 3.99 15.44
N THR A 389 3.74 3.21 14.84
CA THR A 389 2.39 3.69 14.53
C THR A 389 1.59 4.07 15.77
N ILE A 390 1.80 3.37 16.90
CA ILE A 390 1.07 3.62 18.15
C ILE A 390 1.71 4.77 18.96
N PHE A 391 3.05 4.79 19.08
CA PHE A 391 3.75 5.63 20.05
C PHE A 391 4.40 6.88 19.46
N THR A 392 4.49 6.97 18.12
CA THR A 392 5.06 8.15 17.44
C THR A 392 4.07 8.76 16.45
N ASP A 393 4.57 9.59 15.54
CA ASP A 393 3.78 10.11 14.44
C ASP A 393 3.67 9.04 13.32
N LEU A 394 2.48 8.93 12.76
CA LEU A 394 2.17 8.03 11.66
C LEU A 394 3.05 8.27 10.42
N VAL A 395 3.39 9.55 10.14
CA VAL A 395 4.30 9.93 9.05
C VAL A 395 5.66 9.28 9.25
N VAL A 396 6.18 9.32 10.48
CA VAL A 396 7.45 8.69 10.85
C VAL A 396 7.38 7.17 10.69
N ALA A 397 6.30 6.55 11.16
CA ALA A 397 6.12 5.09 11.09
C ALA A 397 6.14 4.57 9.66
N VAL A 398 5.41 5.23 8.74
CA VAL A 398 5.36 4.85 7.33
C VAL A 398 6.73 5.05 6.66
N ASN A 399 7.35 6.22 6.86
CA ASN A 399 8.65 6.51 6.25
C ASN A 399 9.74 5.55 6.72
N VAL A 400 9.84 5.30 8.02
CA VAL A 400 10.80 4.33 8.58
C VAL A 400 10.50 2.93 8.08
N GLY A 401 9.24 2.50 8.08
CA GLY A 401 8.83 1.20 7.57
C GLY A 401 9.22 0.98 6.10
N VAL A 402 8.97 1.96 5.24
CA VAL A 402 9.32 1.90 3.81
C VAL A 402 10.85 1.88 3.64
N VAL A 403 11.59 2.74 4.32
CA VAL A 403 13.07 2.77 4.25
C VAL A 403 13.66 1.43 4.67
N LEU A 404 13.23 0.87 5.81
CA LEU A 404 13.70 -0.43 6.29
C LEU A 404 13.35 -1.56 5.31
N ALA A 405 12.18 -1.50 4.71
CA ALA A 405 11.76 -2.47 3.71
C ALA A 405 12.65 -2.44 2.46
N VAL A 406 12.97 -1.24 1.96
CA VAL A 406 13.89 -1.05 0.84
C VAL A 406 15.29 -1.56 1.21
N LEU A 407 15.81 -1.22 2.39
CA LEU A 407 17.11 -1.71 2.86
C LEU A 407 17.15 -3.23 2.97
N GLN A 408 16.09 -3.84 3.48
CA GLN A 408 15.99 -5.30 3.56
C GLN A 408 15.91 -5.94 2.16
N PHE A 409 15.15 -5.35 1.24
CA PHE A 409 15.10 -5.82 -0.15
C PHE A 409 16.49 -5.74 -0.80
N MET A 410 17.21 -4.62 -0.63
CA MET A 410 18.57 -4.46 -1.12
C MET A 410 19.50 -5.52 -0.54
N ARG A 411 19.43 -5.78 0.78
CA ARG A 411 20.22 -6.83 1.43
C ARG A 411 19.90 -8.23 0.86
N LYS A 412 18.63 -8.55 0.62
CA LYS A 412 18.24 -9.80 -0.02
C LYS A 412 18.81 -9.89 -1.45
N MET A 413 18.76 -8.80 -2.22
CA MET A 413 19.31 -8.73 -3.58
C MET A 413 20.83 -8.98 -3.59
N VAL A 414 21.59 -8.36 -2.66
CA VAL A 414 23.05 -8.59 -2.53
C VAL A 414 23.33 -10.06 -2.23
N ASN A 415 22.56 -10.70 -1.39
CA ASN A 415 22.74 -12.12 -1.02
C ASN A 415 22.36 -13.11 -2.14
N THR A 416 21.72 -12.65 -3.22
CA THR A 416 21.47 -13.49 -4.41
C THR A 416 22.60 -13.47 -5.42
N ILE A 417 23.61 -12.62 -5.21
CA ILE A 417 24.80 -12.58 -6.05
C ILE A 417 25.69 -13.74 -5.64
N ASP A 418 25.97 -14.63 -6.58
CA ASP A 418 26.88 -15.74 -6.41
C ASP A 418 27.95 -15.71 -7.50
N VAL A 419 29.19 -15.83 -7.08
CA VAL A 419 30.38 -15.90 -7.96
C VAL A 419 31.21 -17.06 -7.45
N HIS A 420 31.26 -18.13 -8.21
CA HIS A 420 31.98 -19.34 -7.84
C HIS A 420 32.72 -19.95 -9.01
N GLU A 421 33.76 -20.70 -8.71
CA GLU A 421 34.47 -21.50 -9.68
C GLU A 421 33.63 -22.70 -10.11
N ALA A 422 33.38 -22.81 -11.41
CA ALA A 422 32.56 -23.88 -11.97
C ALA A 422 33.43 -25.14 -12.19
N SER A 423 33.01 -26.26 -11.62
CA SER A 423 33.68 -27.54 -11.84
C SER A 423 33.36 -28.12 -13.23
N SER A 424 34.30 -28.96 -13.76
CA SER A 424 34.05 -29.67 -15.03
C SER A 424 32.78 -30.52 -14.99
N ALA A 425 32.43 -31.10 -13.84
CA ALA A 425 31.20 -31.88 -13.67
C ALA A 425 29.96 -31.02 -13.77
N GLU A 426 29.96 -29.82 -13.20
CA GLU A 426 28.84 -28.85 -13.28
C GLU A 426 28.66 -28.36 -14.72
N LEU A 427 29.74 -28.00 -15.40
CA LEU A 427 29.72 -27.54 -16.78
C LEU A 427 29.22 -28.63 -17.73
N SER A 428 29.70 -29.87 -17.55
CA SER A 428 29.28 -31.03 -18.34
C SER A 428 27.78 -31.32 -18.17
N ALA A 429 27.24 -31.16 -16.94
CA ALA A 429 25.80 -31.34 -16.68
C ALA A 429 24.95 -30.26 -17.35
N GLN A 430 25.41 -28.99 -17.42
CA GLN A 430 24.72 -27.90 -18.06
C GLN A 430 24.71 -27.99 -19.59
N ILE A 431 25.79 -28.43 -20.20
CA ILE A 431 26.02 -28.43 -21.66
C ILE A 431 25.65 -29.79 -22.30
N ARG A 432 25.40 -30.82 -21.48
CA ARG A 432 25.05 -32.19 -21.91
C ARG A 432 26.14 -32.91 -22.72
N HIS A 433 27.39 -32.46 -22.58
CA HIS A 433 28.60 -33.13 -23.12
C HIS A 433 29.66 -33.18 -22.04
N GLU A 434 30.49 -34.22 -22.05
CA GLU A 434 31.64 -34.30 -21.19
C GLU A 434 32.67 -33.20 -21.57
N ILE A 435 33.01 -32.34 -20.61
CA ILE A 435 33.97 -31.25 -20.76
C ILE A 435 35.12 -31.50 -19.80
N THR A 436 36.31 -31.59 -20.35
CA THR A 436 37.54 -31.58 -19.58
C THR A 436 38.19 -30.21 -19.76
N ILE A 437 38.37 -29.48 -18.68
CA ILE A 437 38.98 -28.14 -18.71
C ILE A 437 40.47 -28.29 -18.50
N HIS A 438 41.28 -27.62 -19.34
CA HIS A 438 42.72 -27.60 -19.20
C HIS A 438 43.12 -26.95 -17.85
N PRO A 439 44.13 -27.45 -17.12
CA PRO A 439 44.53 -26.93 -15.81
C PRO A 439 44.91 -25.45 -15.77
N GLU A 440 45.28 -24.87 -16.90
CA GLU A 440 45.59 -23.43 -17.04
C GLU A 440 44.40 -22.57 -17.41
N ILE A 441 43.19 -23.15 -17.52
CA ILE A 441 41.92 -22.45 -17.73
C ILE A 441 41.09 -22.55 -16.46
N MET A 442 40.66 -21.42 -15.95
CA MET A 442 39.68 -21.33 -14.86
C MET A 442 38.35 -20.78 -15.37
N VAL A 443 37.24 -21.31 -14.85
CA VAL A 443 35.89 -20.85 -15.23
C VAL A 443 35.15 -20.39 -13.98
N TYR A 444 34.73 -19.14 -14.00
CA TYR A 444 33.85 -18.58 -12.96
C TYR A 444 32.45 -18.35 -13.49
N THR A 445 31.46 -18.81 -12.75
CA THR A 445 30.06 -18.54 -13.04
C THR A 445 29.60 -17.39 -12.17
N VAL A 446 28.95 -16.42 -12.80
CA VAL A 446 28.33 -15.26 -12.15
C VAL A 446 26.82 -15.39 -12.26
N GLU A 447 26.14 -15.44 -11.12
CA GLU A 447 24.69 -15.49 -11.01
C GLU A 447 24.18 -14.29 -10.18
N GLY A 448 22.99 -13.79 -10.53
CA GLY A 448 22.38 -12.65 -9.86
C GLY A 448 22.71 -11.30 -10.48
N PRO A 449 22.08 -10.21 -9.98
CA PRO A 449 22.25 -8.87 -10.54
C PRO A 449 23.61 -8.27 -10.21
N LEU A 450 24.27 -7.67 -11.20
CA LEU A 450 25.56 -7.00 -11.05
C LEU A 450 25.34 -5.50 -10.79
N PHE A 451 25.46 -5.09 -9.54
CA PHE A 451 25.35 -3.70 -9.08
C PHE A 451 26.33 -3.44 -7.93
N PHE A 452 26.25 -2.27 -7.28
CA PHE A 452 27.21 -1.91 -6.21
C PHE A 452 27.38 -2.97 -5.11
N GLY A 453 26.38 -3.83 -4.86
CA GLY A 453 26.46 -4.95 -3.91
C GLY A 453 27.33 -6.13 -4.36
N ALA A 454 27.75 -6.20 -5.64
CA ALA A 454 28.52 -7.30 -6.18
C ALA A 454 30.00 -7.31 -5.72
N ILE A 455 30.51 -6.18 -5.22
CA ILE A 455 31.92 -6.02 -4.82
C ILE A 455 32.38 -7.17 -3.92
N SER A 456 31.64 -7.40 -2.83
CA SER A 456 32.00 -8.43 -1.84
C SER A 456 31.99 -9.87 -2.38
N ALA A 457 31.16 -10.15 -3.40
CA ALA A 457 31.11 -11.47 -4.02
C ALA A 457 32.33 -11.69 -4.92
N PHE A 458 32.68 -10.70 -5.72
CA PHE A 458 33.85 -10.74 -6.57
C PHE A 458 35.15 -10.76 -5.76
N ASP A 459 35.28 -9.93 -4.71
CA ASP A 459 36.46 -9.95 -3.84
C ASP A 459 36.71 -11.33 -3.24
N ARG A 460 35.67 -12.01 -2.77
CA ARG A 460 35.78 -13.39 -2.27
C ARG A 460 36.21 -14.36 -3.35
N ALA A 461 35.63 -14.25 -4.54
CA ALA A 461 35.99 -15.13 -5.66
C ALA A 461 37.41 -14.92 -6.12
N LEU A 462 37.89 -13.69 -6.25
CA LEU A 462 39.25 -13.36 -6.64
C LEU A 462 40.30 -13.83 -5.61
N ASN A 463 40.00 -13.64 -4.33
CA ASN A 463 40.88 -14.08 -3.24
C ASN A 463 40.99 -15.63 -3.13
N SER A 464 40.06 -16.36 -3.76
CA SER A 464 40.12 -17.83 -3.83
C SER A 464 41.00 -18.36 -4.96
N ILE A 465 41.49 -17.50 -5.85
CA ILE A 465 42.39 -17.87 -6.94
C ILE A 465 43.80 -18.10 -6.35
N HIS A 466 44.13 -19.36 -6.03
CA HIS A 466 45.43 -19.74 -5.42
C HIS A 466 46.55 -19.97 -6.45
N LYS A 467 46.22 -20.18 -7.74
CA LYS A 467 47.14 -20.29 -8.86
C LYS A 467 46.68 -19.37 -9.96
N ASP A 468 47.58 -18.57 -10.54
CA ASP A 468 47.26 -17.72 -11.67
C ASP A 468 47.07 -18.57 -12.94
N PRO A 469 45.84 -18.76 -13.42
CA PRO A 469 45.60 -19.46 -14.68
C PRO A 469 46.07 -18.58 -15.84
N LYS A 470 46.33 -19.15 -17.02
CA LYS A 470 46.61 -18.36 -18.23
C LYS A 470 45.31 -17.72 -18.78
N TYR A 471 44.17 -18.42 -18.63
CA TYR A 471 42.86 -17.96 -19.09
C TYR A 471 41.82 -18.03 -17.97
N LEU A 472 41.07 -16.96 -17.82
CA LEU A 472 39.90 -16.91 -16.96
C LEU A 472 38.63 -16.65 -17.79
N ILE A 473 37.69 -17.61 -17.81
CA ILE A 473 36.41 -17.46 -18.47
C ILE A 473 35.37 -17.09 -17.43
N ILE A 474 34.75 -15.90 -17.56
CA ILE A 474 33.66 -15.45 -16.69
C ILE A 474 32.33 -15.65 -17.43
N ARG A 475 31.48 -16.52 -16.90
CA ARG A 475 30.15 -16.87 -17.47
C ARG A 475 29.07 -16.07 -16.84
N PHE A 476 28.20 -15.43 -17.65
CA PHE A 476 27.05 -14.62 -17.23
C PHE A 476 25.74 -15.38 -17.42
N VAL A 477 25.58 -16.53 -16.78
CA VAL A 477 24.48 -17.48 -17.08
C VAL A 477 23.11 -16.95 -16.64
N LYS A 478 23.03 -16.34 -15.45
CA LYS A 478 21.79 -15.86 -14.84
C LYS A 478 21.91 -14.42 -14.30
N VAL A 479 22.54 -13.56 -15.07
CA VAL A 479 22.67 -12.13 -14.73
C VAL A 479 21.52 -11.37 -15.38
N PRO A 480 20.54 -10.87 -14.60
CA PRO A 480 19.35 -10.20 -15.16
C PRO A 480 19.62 -8.77 -15.62
N PHE A 481 20.52 -8.06 -14.96
CA PHE A 481 20.94 -6.71 -15.33
C PHE A 481 22.32 -6.37 -14.74
N VAL A 482 22.95 -5.36 -15.33
CA VAL A 482 24.21 -4.76 -14.85
C VAL A 482 24.01 -3.26 -14.80
N ASP A 483 24.38 -2.61 -13.68
CA ASP A 483 24.42 -1.14 -13.58
C ASP A 483 25.83 -0.60 -13.89
N LEU A 484 25.94 0.74 -13.98
CA LEU A 484 27.24 1.39 -14.25
C LEU A 484 28.29 1.05 -13.18
N THR A 485 27.87 0.88 -11.92
CA THR A 485 28.77 0.54 -10.82
C THR A 485 29.27 -0.88 -10.96
N GLY A 486 28.41 -1.84 -11.29
CA GLY A 486 28.76 -3.21 -11.58
C GLY A 486 29.74 -3.33 -12.75
N LEU A 487 29.53 -2.54 -13.82
CA LEU A 487 30.49 -2.48 -14.94
C LEU A 487 31.86 -1.94 -14.54
N ARG A 488 31.90 -0.90 -13.69
CA ARG A 488 33.17 -0.34 -13.17
C ARG A 488 33.92 -1.35 -12.30
N ILE A 489 33.20 -2.08 -11.44
CA ILE A 489 33.79 -3.13 -10.61
C ILE A 489 34.38 -4.22 -11.49
N LEU A 490 33.60 -4.75 -12.42
CA LEU A 490 34.06 -5.79 -13.36
C LEU A 490 35.24 -5.32 -14.17
N ARG A 491 35.26 -4.05 -14.61
CA ARG A 491 36.40 -3.44 -15.28
C ARG A 491 37.65 -3.46 -14.42
N GLY A 492 37.59 -3.01 -13.17
CA GLY A 492 38.72 -2.99 -12.25
C GLY A 492 39.29 -4.40 -12.01
N ILE A 493 38.41 -5.39 -11.92
CA ILE A 493 38.79 -6.82 -11.80
C ILE A 493 39.55 -7.31 -13.03
N ILE A 494 39.04 -7.00 -14.21
CA ILE A 494 39.70 -7.40 -15.48
C ILE A 494 41.07 -6.75 -15.60
N GLU A 495 41.19 -5.45 -15.28
CA GLU A 495 42.47 -4.73 -15.29
C GLU A 495 43.51 -5.35 -14.33
N GLU A 496 43.04 -5.76 -13.15
CA GLU A 496 43.92 -6.40 -12.16
C GLU A 496 44.39 -7.80 -12.62
N LEU A 497 43.46 -8.60 -13.16
CA LEU A 497 43.79 -9.92 -13.69
C LEU A 497 44.75 -9.84 -14.89
N GLN A 498 44.53 -8.89 -15.78
CA GLN A 498 45.41 -8.65 -16.93
C GLN A 498 46.81 -8.20 -16.50
N LYS A 499 46.95 -7.40 -15.42
CA LYS A 499 48.28 -7.06 -14.84
C LYS A 499 49.00 -8.28 -14.28
N ARG A 500 48.27 -9.30 -13.83
CA ARG A 500 48.81 -10.60 -13.40
C ARG A 500 49.12 -11.53 -14.57
N GLY A 501 48.89 -11.09 -15.82
CA GLY A 501 49.12 -11.90 -17.02
C GLY A 501 48.00 -12.89 -17.36
N ILE A 502 46.84 -12.75 -16.73
CA ILE A 502 45.68 -13.61 -16.96
C ILE A 502 44.84 -13.02 -18.08
N GLU A 503 44.55 -13.76 -19.11
CA GLU A 503 43.66 -13.36 -20.21
C GLU A 503 42.21 -13.67 -19.84
N VAL A 504 41.34 -12.63 -19.86
CA VAL A 504 39.96 -12.74 -19.42
C VAL A 504 39.02 -12.82 -20.62
N LEU A 505 38.18 -13.86 -20.65
CA LEU A 505 37.13 -14.04 -21.65
C LEU A 505 35.75 -13.98 -20.97
N LEU A 506 34.79 -13.33 -21.60
CA LEU A 506 33.36 -13.30 -21.15
C LEU A 506 32.51 -14.20 -22.03
N SER A 507 31.66 -15.01 -21.42
CA SER A 507 30.69 -15.85 -22.15
C SER A 507 29.29 -15.76 -21.59
N ASP A 508 28.31 -16.22 -22.37
CA ASP A 508 26.89 -16.30 -22.03
C ASP A 508 26.24 -14.93 -21.68
N VAL A 509 26.84 -13.83 -22.14
CA VAL A 509 26.36 -12.47 -21.86
C VAL A 509 25.07 -12.22 -22.63
N SER A 510 23.98 -11.87 -21.93
CA SER A 510 22.68 -11.55 -22.54
C SER A 510 22.75 -10.33 -23.46
N TYR A 511 21.80 -10.22 -24.39
CA TYR A 511 21.77 -9.11 -25.36
C TYR A 511 21.72 -7.74 -24.67
N ASP A 512 20.89 -7.60 -23.62
CA ASP A 512 20.72 -6.34 -22.91
C ASP A 512 22.01 -5.90 -22.19
N ILE A 513 22.66 -6.84 -21.50
CA ILE A 513 23.95 -6.57 -20.81
C ILE A 513 25.03 -6.23 -21.82
N ARG A 514 25.10 -6.95 -22.92
CA ARG A 514 26.05 -6.69 -23.99
C ARG A 514 25.89 -5.27 -24.55
N ARG A 515 24.63 -4.85 -24.77
CA ARG A 515 24.32 -3.50 -25.24
C ARG A 515 24.80 -2.41 -24.26
N GLU A 516 24.63 -2.64 -22.94
CA GLU A 516 25.13 -1.70 -21.92
C GLU A 516 26.68 -1.70 -21.86
N MET A 517 27.35 -2.86 -22.01
CA MET A 517 28.79 -2.95 -22.12
C MET A 517 29.34 -2.23 -23.37
N TYR A 518 28.61 -2.27 -24.50
CA TYR A 518 28.98 -1.52 -25.73
C TYR A 518 28.83 -0.01 -25.60
N LYS A 519 27.92 0.48 -24.74
CA LYS A 519 27.72 1.91 -24.51
C LYS A 519 28.72 2.50 -23.50
N SER A 520 29.35 1.65 -22.74
CA SER A 520 30.39 2.02 -21.79
C SER A 520 31.77 1.68 -22.38
N ASP A 521 32.82 2.37 -21.97
CA ASP A 521 34.21 2.13 -22.40
C ASP A 521 34.75 0.76 -21.89
N PHE A 522 33.86 -0.16 -21.55
CA PHE A 522 34.20 -1.47 -20.98
C PHE A 522 34.95 -2.36 -21.97
N LEU A 523 34.59 -2.30 -23.26
CA LEU A 523 35.20 -3.11 -24.31
C LEU A 523 36.59 -2.65 -24.71
N ASP A 524 36.98 -1.44 -24.38
CA ASP A 524 38.31 -0.92 -24.67
C ASP A 524 39.37 -1.63 -23.82
N ILE A 525 38.97 -2.17 -22.67
CA ILE A 525 39.83 -2.93 -21.75
C ILE A 525 39.72 -4.43 -21.98
N LEU A 526 38.51 -4.96 -22.09
CA LEU A 526 38.30 -6.38 -22.32
C LEU A 526 38.86 -6.82 -23.70
N GLY A 527 38.73 -5.95 -24.71
CA GLY A 527 38.95 -6.30 -26.11
C GLY A 527 37.66 -6.84 -26.77
N ARG A 528 37.33 -6.34 -27.96
CA ARG A 528 36.09 -6.71 -28.66
C ARG A 528 35.99 -8.19 -29.03
N HIS A 529 37.09 -8.89 -29.11
CA HIS A 529 37.16 -10.30 -29.49
C HIS A 529 37.12 -11.24 -28.28
N HIS A 530 37.05 -10.73 -27.04
CA HIS A 530 37.05 -11.52 -25.81
C HIS A 530 35.65 -11.75 -25.23
N MET A 531 34.59 -11.39 -25.97
CA MET A 531 33.20 -11.59 -25.58
C MET A 531 32.49 -12.60 -26.49
N TYR A 532 32.07 -13.71 -25.94
CA TYR A 532 31.49 -14.85 -26.65
C TYR A 532 30.00 -15.00 -26.32
N ARG A 533 29.21 -15.50 -27.28
CA ARG A 533 27.77 -15.76 -27.05
C ARG A 533 27.52 -17.04 -26.26
N GLN A 534 28.41 -18.02 -26.42
CA GLN A 534 28.33 -19.35 -25.84
C GLN A 534 29.65 -19.69 -25.17
N PHE A 535 29.58 -20.40 -24.06
CA PHE A 535 30.72 -20.83 -23.29
C PHE A 535 31.70 -21.69 -24.10
N GLU A 536 31.15 -22.61 -24.91
CA GLU A 536 31.96 -23.53 -25.73
C GLU A 536 32.88 -22.76 -26.69
N SER A 537 32.41 -21.64 -27.24
CA SER A 537 33.23 -20.82 -28.12
C SER A 537 34.38 -20.14 -27.38
N ALA A 538 34.13 -19.70 -26.13
CA ALA A 538 35.18 -19.12 -25.28
C ALA A 538 36.19 -20.18 -24.84
N LEU A 539 35.72 -21.37 -24.47
CA LEU A 539 36.60 -22.49 -24.07
C LEU A 539 37.46 -22.94 -25.22
N HIS A 540 36.90 -23.19 -26.41
CA HIS A 540 37.64 -23.57 -27.61
C HIS A 540 38.72 -22.52 -27.97
N LYS A 541 38.43 -21.23 -27.82
CA LYS A 541 39.41 -20.16 -28.06
C LYS A 541 40.58 -20.28 -27.07
N ALA A 542 40.27 -20.42 -25.76
CA ALA A 542 41.30 -20.54 -24.72
C ALA A 542 42.17 -21.79 -24.95
N GLU A 543 41.60 -22.95 -25.26
CA GLU A 543 42.30 -24.19 -25.53
C GLU A 543 43.20 -24.12 -26.79
N HIS A 544 42.66 -23.54 -27.87
CA HIS A 544 43.40 -23.33 -29.12
C HIS A 544 44.63 -22.45 -28.91
N ASP A 545 44.46 -21.34 -28.16
CA ASP A 545 45.57 -20.41 -27.92
C ASP A 545 46.63 -21.01 -27.00
N LEU A 546 46.24 -21.85 -26.01
CA LEU A 546 47.16 -22.60 -25.19
C LEU A 546 47.97 -23.58 -26.03
N ALA A 547 47.35 -24.38 -26.88
CA ALA A 547 48.00 -25.31 -27.77
C ALA A 547 49.01 -24.62 -28.71
N LEU A 548 48.67 -23.43 -29.23
CA LEU A 548 49.61 -22.64 -30.05
C LEU A 548 50.81 -22.09 -29.25
N LYS A 549 50.62 -21.72 -27.99
CA LYS A 549 51.71 -21.26 -27.10
C LYS A 549 52.64 -22.42 -26.74
N GLU A 550 52.10 -23.58 -26.40
CA GLU A 550 52.88 -24.81 -26.13
C GLU A 550 53.68 -25.29 -27.34
N ALA A 551 53.08 -25.22 -28.56
CA ALA A 551 53.77 -25.56 -29.80
C ALA A 551 54.92 -24.59 -30.19
N ARG A 552 54.95 -23.39 -29.60
CA ARG A 552 56.04 -22.40 -29.83
C ARG A 552 57.14 -22.47 -28.79
N GLU A 553 56.88 -23.07 -27.64
CA GLU A 553 57.83 -23.27 -26.55
C GLU A 553 58.65 -24.59 -26.69
N VAL A 554 58.21 -25.50 -27.58
CA VAL A 554 58.95 -26.70 -28.04
C VAL A 554 59.70 -26.38 -29.31
#